data_ca5e8dbc3df6b2feb6d0024b92ce35a2
#
_entry.id   ca5e8dbc3df6b2feb6d0024b92ce35a2
#
_cell.length_a   1.000
_cell.length_b   1.000
_cell.length_c   1.000
_cell.angle_alpha   90.00
_cell.angle_beta   90.00
_cell.angle_gamma   90.00
#
_symmetry.space_group_name_H-M   'P 1'
#
loop_
_entity.id
_entity.type
_entity.pdbx_description
1 polymer ?
#
loop_
_entity_poly.entity_id
_entity_poly.type
_entity_poly.pdbx_seq_one_letter_code
_entity_poly.pdbx_strand_id
1 'polypeptide(L)'
;LARLYSDDTESAKQGGELGFAGRGTFVPEFANAAFALTEPGSISRVIETEFGFHIIQLIERRDDRVNCRHILLRPKITREIKIKTLNTLDSIAKDIRTQKITFETAASLMSSDKDTRMNNGIMTNQNNGSSKFEFQDLPPEIAKLVYTMKPGEISEPFAMFSQKLGRDVYA
;
A
#
# COMPACT_ATOMS: atom_id res chain seq x y z
N LEU A 1 -24.04 -4.23 -6.31
CA LEU A 1 -23.03 -3.24 -6.79
C LEU A 1 -21.60 -3.75 -6.55
N ALA A 2 -21.23 -4.20 -5.33
CA ALA A 2 -19.86 -4.65 -5.04
C ALA A 2 -19.37 -5.74 -6.01
N ARG A 3 -20.20 -6.74 -6.35
CA ARG A 3 -19.87 -7.79 -7.32
C ARG A 3 -19.51 -7.29 -8.72
N LEU A 4 -19.99 -6.09 -9.09
CA LEU A 4 -19.80 -5.52 -10.43
C LEU A 4 -18.69 -4.48 -10.50
N TYR A 5 -18.45 -3.78 -9.42
CA TYR A 5 -17.62 -2.58 -9.43
C TYR A 5 -16.42 -2.62 -8.46
N SER A 6 -16.42 -3.51 -7.45
CA SER A 6 -15.35 -3.52 -6.48
C SER A 6 -14.07 -4.16 -7.05
N ASP A 7 -12.96 -3.47 -6.86
CA ASP A 7 -11.61 -3.97 -7.14
C ASP A 7 -11.09 -4.90 -6.02
N ASP A 8 -11.82 -5.03 -4.90
CA ASP A 8 -11.59 -6.09 -3.92
C ASP A 8 -12.35 -7.35 -4.36
N THR A 9 -11.68 -8.17 -5.16
CA THR A 9 -12.28 -9.36 -5.78
C THR A 9 -12.68 -10.43 -4.77
N GLU A 10 -12.05 -10.47 -3.59
CA GLU A 10 -12.36 -11.47 -2.56
C GLU A 10 -13.71 -11.17 -1.90
N SER A 11 -13.87 -9.97 -1.34
CA SER A 11 -15.15 -9.60 -0.73
C SER A 11 -16.25 -9.38 -1.76
N ALA A 12 -15.92 -8.95 -2.97
CA ALA A 12 -16.88 -8.74 -4.06
C ALA A 12 -17.73 -9.99 -4.36
N LYS A 13 -17.13 -11.20 -4.28
CA LYS A 13 -17.84 -12.48 -4.46
C LYS A 13 -18.98 -12.66 -3.47
N GLN A 14 -18.83 -12.08 -2.28
CA GLN A 14 -19.81 -12.10 -1.18
C GLN A 14 -20.57 -10.76 -1.06
N GLY A 15 -20.60 -9.96 -2.13
CA GLY A 15 -21.30 -8.67 -2.13
C GLY A 15 -20.58 -7.55 -1.38
N GLY A 16 -19.29 -7.71 -1.14
CA GLY A 16 -18.41 -6.78 -0.44
C GLY A 16 -18.36 -7.00 1.08
N GLU A 17 -18.99 -8.05 1.61
CA GLU A 17 -19.03 -8.35 3.05
C GLU A 17 -17.67 -8.78 3.56
N LEU A 18 -17.29 -8.22 4.74
CA LEU A 18 -15.98 -8.45 5.39
C LEU A 18 -16.11 -9.29 6.66
N GLY A 19 -17.34 -9.61 7.10
CA GLY A 19 -17.60 -10.30 8.36
C GLY A 19 -17.36 -9.41 9.59
N PHE A 20 -17.51 -10.01 10.79
CA PHE A 20 -17.26 -9.31 12.04
C PHE A 20 -15.78 -9.12 12.30
N ALA A 21 -15.37 -7.86 12.43
CA ALA A 21 -13.99 -7.50 12.70
C ALA A 21 -13.88 -6.39 13.73
N GLY A 22 -12.83 -6.42 14.54
CA GLY A 22 -12.46 -5.37 15.46
C GLY A 22 -11.73 -4.22 14.76
N ARG A 23 -11.59 -3.09 15.45
CA ARG A 23 -10.96 -1.88 14.90
C ARG A 23 -9.54 -2.13 14.37
N GLY A 24 -8.74 -2.95 15.05
CA GLY A 24 -7.35 -3.25 14.66
C GLY A 24 -7.19 -4.14 13.42
N THR A 25 -8.30 -4.68 12.88
CA THR A 25 -8.26 -5.48 11.64
C THR A 25 -8.17 -4.61 10.39
N PHE A 26 -8.61 -3.36 10.48
CA PHE A 26 -8.68 -2.42 9.36
C PHE A 26 -7.59 -1.35 9.45
N VAL A 27 -7.22 -0.78 8.32
CA VAL A 27 -6.39 0.44 8.31
C VAL A 27 -7.13 1.59 9.00
N PRO A 28 -6.42 2.53 9.63
CA PRO A 28 -7.02 3.55 10.51
C PRO A 28 -8.15 4.35 9.86
N GLU A 29 -8.00 4.74 8.61
CA GLU A 29 -8.97 5.54 7.86
C GLU A 29 -10.27 4.76 7.65
N PHE A 30 -10.17 3.48 7.27
CA PHE A 30 -11.31 2.59 7.11
C PHE A 30 -11.97 2.29 8.46
N ALA A 31 -11.18 1.96 9.48
CA ALA A 31 -11.67 1.69 10.83
C ALA A 31 -12.46 2.88 11.38
N ASN A 32 -11.91 4.10 11.26
CA ASN A 32 -12.57 5.30 11.74
C ASN A 32 -13.95 5.51 11.08
N ALA A 33 -14.03 5.30 9.77
CA ALA A 33 -15.28 5.42 9.04
C ALA A 33 -16.28 4.31 9.39
N ALA A 34 -15.85 3.04 9.41
CA ALA A 34 -16.72 1.90 9.71
C ALA A 34 -17.29 1.98 11.14
N PHE A 35 -16.45 2.34 12.11
CA PHE A 35 -16.86 2.46 13.51
C PHE A 35 -17.66 3.75 13.83
N ALA A 36 -17.64 4.75 12.95
CA ALA A 36 -18.49 5.94 13.06
C ALA A 36 -19.94 5.67 12.60
N LEU A 37 -20.17 4.61 11.82
CA LEU A 37 -21.54 4.21 11.42
C LEU A 37 -22.24 3.57 12.63
N THR A 38 -23.38 4.12 13.02
CA THR A 38 -24.10 3.68 14.23
C THR A 38 -25.26 2.76 13.93
N GLU A 39 -25.93 2.93 12.79
CA GLU A 39 -27.16 2.21 12.46
C GLU A 39 -26.93 1.22 11.31
N PRO A 40 -27.43 -0.02 11.41
CA PRO A 40 -27.44 -0.97 10.30
C PRO A 40 -28.05 -0.35 9.03
N GLY A 41 -27.38 -0.55 7.90
CA GLY A 41 -27.76 0.03 6.62
C GLY A 41 -27.13 1.39 6.32
N SER A 42 -26.57 2.09 7.31
CA SER A 42 -25.87 3.37 7.11
C SER A 42 -24.64 3.21 6.20
N ILE A 43 -24.42 4.22 5.36
CA ILE A 43 -23.35 4.24 4.36
C ILE A 43 -22.38 5.39 4.67
N SER A 44 -21.07 5.13 4.58
CA SER A 44 -20.04 6.14 4.76
C SER A 44 -19.99 7.13 3.58
N ARG A 45 -19.30 8.24 3.78
CA ARG A 45 -18.73 9.01 2.67
C ARG A 45 -17.67 8.18 1.97
N VAL A 46 -17.15 8.68 0.85
CA VAL A 46 -15.97 8.10 0.20
C VAL A 46 -14.77 8.27 1.13
N ILE A 47 -14.08 7.17 1.40
CA ILE A 47 -12.90 7.11 2.28
C ILE A 47 -11.69 6.76 1.43
N GLU A 48 -10.65 7.52 1.55
CA GLU A 48 -9.35 7.23 0.92
C GLU A 48 -8.46 6.46 1.89
N THR A 49 -7.83 5.40 1.38
CA THR A 49 -6.82 4.60 2.09
C THR A 49 -5.65 4.29 1.16
N GLU A 50 -4.60 3.67 1.65
CA GLU A 50 -3.51 3.18 0.80
C GLU A 50 -3.96 2.18 -0.29
N PHE A 51 -5.11 1.50 -0.10
CA PHE A 51 -5.67 0.55 -1.05
C PHE A 51 -6.50 1.20 -2.17
N GLY A 52 -6.96 2.43 -1.98
CA GLY A 52 -7.84 3.16 -2.90
C GLY A 52 -9.00 3.86 -2.20
N PHE A 53 -10.09 4.05 -2.93
CA PHE A 53 -11.29 4.71 -2.45
C PHE A 53 -12.35 3.69 -2.06
N HIS A 54 -12.93 3.85 -0.89
CA HIS A 54 -13.92 2.95 -0.32
C HIS A 54 -15.25 3.65 -0.07
N ILE A 55 -16.34 2.92 -0.27
CA ILE A 55 -17.65 3.20 0.31
C ILE A 55 -17.97 2.02 1.22
N ILE A 56 -18.36 2.29 2.47
CA ILE A 56 -18.58 1.29 3.51
C ILE A 56 -20.03 1.35 3.94
N GLN A 57 -20.68 0.19 4.09
CA GLN A 57 -22.01 0.09 4.68
C GLN A 57 -21.94 -0.81 5.92
N LEU A 58 -22.50 -0.33 7.03
CA LEU A 58 -22.68 -1.13 8.23
C LEU A 58 -23.81 -2.15 8.01
N ILE A 59 -23.53 -3.43 8.28
CA ILE A 59 -24.51 -4.50 8.29
C ILE A 59 -25.01 -4.71 9.71
N GLU A 60 -24.09 -4.89 10.65
CA GLU A 60 -24.39 -5.16 12.05
C GLU A 60 -23.22 -4.71 12.95
N ARG A 61 -23.56 -4.34 14.20
CA ARG A 61 -22.59 -4.07 15.25
C ARG A 61 -22.82 -5.01 16.43
N ARG A 62 -21.74 -5.55 16.97
CA ARG A 62 -21.74 -6.36 18.21
C ARG A 62 -20.57 -5.91 19.09
N ASP A 63 -20.88 -5.29 20.21
CA ASP A 63 -19.88 -4.79 21.16
C ASP A 63 -18.79 -3.95 20.47
N ASP A 64 -17.55 -4.42 20.49
CA ASP A 64 -16.36 -3.81 19.92
C ASP A 64 -16.10 -4.23 18.46
N ARG A 65 -17.02 -4.96 17.81
CA ARG A 65 -16.90 -5.45 16.42
C ARG A 65 -17.99 -4.91 15.53
N VAL A 66 -17.63 -4.74 14.28
CA VAL A 66 -18.57 -4.37 13.21
C VAL A 66 -18.53 -5.43 12.10
N ASN A 67 -19.71 -5.80 11.58
CA ASN A 67 -19.84 -6.44 10.29
C ASN A 67 -20.22 -5.37 9.28
N CYS A 68 -19.39 -5.19 8.27
CA CYS A 68 -19.64 -4.22 7.21
C CYS A 68 -19.37 -4.83 5.84
N ARG A 69 -19.88 -4.17 4.82
CA ARG A 69 -19.55 -4.44 3.43
C ARG A 69 -19.02 -3.18 2.78
N HIS A 70 -18.17 -3.36 1.79
CA HIS A 70 -17.57 -2.23 1.10
C HIS A 70 -17.52 -2.40 -0.43
N ILE A 71 -17.26 -1.31 -1.09
CA ILE A 71 -16.85 -1.23 -2.49
C ILE A 71 -15.52 -0.52 -2.49
N LEU A 72 -14.50 -1.16 -3.04
CA LEU A 72 -13.17 -0.57 -3.26
C LEU A 72 -13.02 -0.22 -4.73
N LEU A 73 -12.59 1.00 -5.02
CA LEU A 73 -12.15 1.43 -6.35
C LEU A 73 -10.68 1.87 -6.28
N ARG A 74 -9.86 1.27 -7.15
CA ARG A 74 -8.44 1.64 -7.29
C ARG A 74 -8.26 2.60 -8.46
N PRO A 75 -7.61 3.76 -8.27
CA PRO A 75 -7.27 4.64 -9.39
C PRO A 75 -6.42 3.89 -10.41
N LYS A 76 -6.79 3.94 -11.68
CA LYS A 76 -5.96 3.38 -12.76
C LYS A 76 -4.76 4.28 -12.97
N ILE A 77 -3.57 3.71 -12.93
CA ILE A 77 -2.33 4.43 -13.24
C ILE A 77 -2.25 4.61 -14.75
N THR A 78 -2.36 5.86 -15.21
CA THR A 78 -2.22 6.16 -16.64
C THR A 78 -0.74 6.10 -17.07
N ARG A 79 -0.51 5.98 -18.37
CA ARG A 79 0.85 5.97 -18.93
C ARG A 79 1.63 7.25 -18.58
N GLU A 80 0.95 8.39 -18.58
CA GLU A 80 1.55 9.69 -18.23
C GLU A 80 2.00 9.72 -16.76
N ILE A 81 1.17 9.23 -15.84
CA ILE A 81 1.53 9.12 -14.41
C ILE A 81 2.72 8.19 -14.23
N LYS A 82 2.73 7.04 -14.92
CA LYS A 82 3.85 6.10 -14.90
C LYS A 82 5.16 6.76 -15.32
N ILE A 83 5.17 7.43 -16.48
CA ILE A 83 6.36 8.11 -17.01
C ILE A 83 6.81 9.21 -16.05
N LYS A 84 5.88 10.04 -15.56
CA LYS A 84 6.19 11.10 -14.60
C LYS A 84 6.83 10.55 -13.33
N THR A 85 6.29 9.46 -12.78
CA THR A 85 6.82 8.84 -11.58
C THR A 85 8.23 8.30 -11.79
N LEU A 86 8.47 7.57 -12.89
CA LEU A 86 9.80 7.06 -13.22
C LEU A 86 10.82 8.18 -13.42
N ASN A 87 10.46 9.24 -14.13
CA ASN A 87 11.33 10.41 -14.31
C ASN A 87 11.65 11.11 -12.98
N THR A 88 10.69 11.16 -12.06
CA THR A 88 10.92 11.71 -10.71
C THR A 88 11.91 10.85 -9.94
N LEU A 89 11.74 9.52 -9.95
CA LEU A 89 12.67 8.58 -9.29
C LEU A 89 14.08 8.67 -9.89
N ASP A 90 14.19 8.77 -11.23
CA ASP A 90 15.48 8.92 -11.92
C ASP A 90 16.19 10.21 -11.49
N SER A 91 15.45 11.31 -11.36
CA SER A 91 15.99 12.58 -10.85
C SER A 91 16.50 12.44 -9.41
N ILE A 92 15.74 11.76 -8.53
CA ILE A 92 16.14 11.50 -7.14
C ILE A 92 17.40 10.61 -7.11
N ALA A 93 17.42 9.52 -7.89
CA ALA A 93 18.56 8.63 -7.98
C ALA A 93 19.83 9.36 -8.45
N LYS A 94 19.70 10.27 -9.43
CA LYS A 94 20.79 11.13 -9.90
C LYS A 94 21.29 12.05 -8.79
N ASP A 95 20.42 12.68 -8.03
CA ASP A 95 20.81 13.58 -6.94
C ASP A 95 21.49 12.82 -5.80
N ILE A 96 21.09 11.57 -5.52
CA ILE A 96 21.78 10.70 -4.55
C ILE A 96 23.15 10.30 -5.10
N ARG A 97 23.27 9.82 -6.35
CA ARG A 97 24.56 9.42 -6.97
C ARG A 97 25.55 10.60 -7.04
N THR A 98 25.07 11.81 -7.18
CA THR A 98 25.88 13.05 -7.20
C THR A 98 26.10 13.65 -5.81
N GLN A 99 25.66 12.97 -4.74
CA GLN A 99 25.80 13.37 -3.35
C GLN A 99 25.17 14.73 -2.98
N LYS A 100 24.19 15.18 -3.74
CA LYS A 100 23.39 16.38 -3.40
C LYS A 100 22.44 16.13 -2.25
N ILE A 101 21.97 14.89 -2.11
CA ILE A 101 21.09 14.43 -1.04
C ILE A 101 21.50 13.01 -0.67
N THR A 102 21.35 12.62 0.60
CA THR A 102 21.58 11.22 1.00
C THR A 102 20.36 10.36 0.72
N PHE A 103 20.55 9.04 0.59
CA PHE A 103 19.45 8.10 0.37
C PHE A 103 18.42 8.17 1.51
N GLU A 104 18.90 8.23 2.77
CA GLU A 104 18.06 8.30 3.96
C GLU A 104 17.19 9.56 3.97
N THR A 105 17.76 10.69 3.58
CA THR A 105 17.01 11.94 3.47
C THR A 105 15.98 11.88 2.36
N ALA A 106 16.34 11.34 1.20
CA ALA A 106 15.40 11.15 0.10
C ALA A 106 14.25 10.21 0.49
N ALA A 107 14.55 9.07 1.14
CA ALA A 107 13.55 8.13 1.60
C ALA A 107 12.59 8.75 2.61
N SER A 108 13.10 9.44 3.63
CA SER A 108 12.27 10.04 4.69
C SER A 108 11.38 11.18 4.20
N LEU A 109 11.83 11.97 3.21
CA LEU A 109 11.09 13.13 2.69
C LEU A 109 10.16 12.77 1.53
N MET A 110 10.57 11.86 0.63
CA MET A 110 9.94 11.68 -0.67
C MET A 110 9.24 10.33 -0.84
N SER A 111 9.60 9.30 -0.05
CA SER A 111 8.98 7.97 -0.18
C SER A 111 7.50 8.00 0.21
N SER A 112 6.67 7.35 -0.59
CA SER A 112 5.26 7.08 -0.29
C SER A 112 5.06 5.82 0.55
N ASP A 113 6.10 4.99 0.70
CA ASP A 113 6.05 3.78 1.51
C ASP A 113 6.12 4.13 3.00
N LYS A 114 5.01 4.00 3.68
CA LYS A 114 4.88 4.32 5.11
C LYS A 114 5.72 3.40 6.00
N ASP A 115 5.93 2.16 5.58
CA ASP A 115 6.60 1.14 6.40
C ASP A 115 8.10 1.42 6.51
N THR A 116 8.74 1.87 5.42
CA THR A 116 10.18 2.13 5.40
C THR A 116 10.54 3.61 5.53
N ARG A 117 9.65 4.53 5.15
CA ARG A 117 9.91 5.97 5.19
C ARG A 117 10.37 6.47 6.57
N MET A 118 9.73 5.98 7.64
CA MET A 118 10.07 6.35 9.02
C MET A 118 11.35 5.68 9.52
N ASN A 119 11.87 4.71 8.78
CA ASN A 119 13.12 3.98 9.04
C ASN A 119 14.20 4.28 7.99
N ASN A 120 14.22 5.51 7.47
CA ASN A 120 15.22 5.98 6.50
C ASN A 120 15.34 5.10 5.24
N GLY A 121 14.24 4.46 4.82
CA GLY A 121 14.19 3.55 3.68
C GLY A 121 14.64 2.11 3.97
N ILE A 122 15.02 1.80 5.21
CA ILE A 122 15.48 0.45 5.57
C ILE A 122 14.29 -0.50 5.65
N MET A 123 14.33 -1.56 4.86
CA MET A 123 13.36 -2.65 4.90
C MET A 123 13.61 -3.55 6.12
N THR A 124 12.53 -4.03 6.71
CA THR A 124 12.56 -4.98 7.82
C THR A 124 11.93 -6.30 7.40
N ASN A 125 12.66 -7.39 7.60
CA ASN A 125 12.16 -8.75 7.36
C ASN A 125 11.10 -9.08 8.41
N GLN A 126 9.87 -9.32 7.95
CA GLN A 126 8.72 -9.59 8.82
C GLN A 126 8.84 -10.90 9.60
N ASN A 127 9.67 -11.85 9.12
CA ASN A 127 9.83 -13.16 9.76
C ASN A 127 10.73 -13.11 11.00
N ASN A 128 11.71 -12.22 11.03
CA ASN A 128 12.75 -12.19 12.08
C ASN A 128 13.07 -10.78 12.62
N GLY A 129 12.42 -9.74 12.12
CA GLY A 129 12.60 -8.35 12.56
C GLY A 129 13.95 -7.73 12.20
N SER A 130 14.80 -8.40 11.43
CA SER A 130 16.11 -7.90 11.04
C SER A 130 16.06 -7.13 9.70
N SER A 131 17.15 -6.42 9.37
CA SER A 131 17.34 -5.82 8.04
C SER A 131 18.04 -6.76 7.05
N LYS A 132 18.18 -8.04 7.40
CA LYS A 132 18.82 -9.06 6.55
C LYS A 132 17.75 -9.91 5.89
N PHE A 133 17.92 -10.17 4.61
CA PHE A 133 17.00 -10.94 3.78
C PHE A 133 17.73 -12.04 3.05
N GLU A 134 17.14 -13.21 2.99
CA GLU A 134 17.52 -14.23 2.02
C GLU A 134 16.80 -13.95 0.70
N PHE A 135 17.28 -14.55 -0.40
CA PHE A 135 16.73 -14.32 -1.74
C PHE A 135 15.21 -14.55 -1.78
N GLN A 136 14.74 -15.58 -1.09
CA GLN A 136 13.32 -15.97 -1.02
C GLN A 136 12.44 -15.06 -0.14
N ASP A 137 13.05 -14.24 0.71
CA ASP A 137 12.33 -13.30 1.58
C ASP A 137 11.94 -12.01 0.84
N LEU A 138 12.53 -11.77 -0.32
CA LEU A 138 12.31 -10.57 -1.12
C LEU A 138 11.37 -10.84 -2.30
N PRO A 139 10.58 -9.84 -2.72
CA PRO A 139 9.90 -9.90 -4.01
C PRO A 139 10.91 -10.20 -5.13
N PRO A 140 10.55 -11.06 -6.11
CA PRO A 140 11.47 -11.53 -7.13
C PRO A 140 12.19 -10.42 -7.91
N GLU A 141 11.51 -9.29 -8.14
CA GLU A 141 12.07 -8.14 -8.84
C GLU A 141 13.16 -7.48 -8.01
N ILE A 142 12.92 -7.30 -6.72
CA ILE A 142 13.90 -6.72 -5.78
C ILE A 142 15.07 -7.69 -5.59
N ALA A 143 14.78 -8.99 -5.36
CA ALA A 143 15.81 -9.99 -5.16
C ALA A 143 16.81 -10.03 -6.32
N LYS A 144 16.33 -10.06 -7.55
CA LYS A 144 17.17 -10.06 -8.76
C LYS A 144 18.10 -8.84 -8.84
N LEU A 145 17.60 -7.66 -8.46
CA LEU A 145 18.40 -6.43 -8.46
C LEU A 145 19.44 -6.45 -7.35
N VAL A 146 19.01 -6.61 -6.10
CA VAL A 146 19.88 -6.50 -4.91
C VAL A 146 21.02 -7.50 -4.95
N TYR A 147 20.78 -8.74 -5.41
CA TYR A 147 21.84 -9.77 -5.48
C TYR A 147 22.88 -9.53 -6.57
N THR A 148 22.65 -8.59 -7.50
CA THR A 148 23.64 -8.16 -8.49
C THR A 148 24.34 -6.86 -8.16
N MET A 149 23.82 -6.11 -7.17
CA MET A 149 24.34 -4.80 -6.77
C MET A 149 25.45 -4.92 -5.72
N LYS A 150 26.35 -3.97 -5.73
CA LYS A 150 27.36 -3.80 -4.67
C LYS A 150 26.84 -2.90 -3.55
N PRO A 151 27.33 -3.06 -2.32
CA PRO A 151 27.00 -2.12 -1.25
C PRO A 151 27.23 -0.66 -1.67
N GLY A 152 26.23 0.19 -1.46
CA GLY A 152 26.26 1.61 -1.83
C GLY A 152 25.82 1.93 -3.26
N GLU A 153 25.56 0.94 -4.11
CA GLU A 153 25.00 1.18 -5.43
C GLU A 153 23.51 1.59 -5.34
N ILE A 154 23.10 2.45 -6.25
CA ILE A 154 21.69 2.87 -6.44
C ILE A 154 21.19 2.26 -7.73
N SER A 155 20.10 1.50 -7.66
CA SER A 155 19.47 0.90 -8.85
C SER A 155 18.92 1.96 -9.81
N GLU A 156 18.65 1.55 -11.04
CA GLU A 156 17.75 2.30 -11.91
C GLU A 156 16.31 2.14 -11.41
N PRO A 157 15.44 3.17 -11.61
CA PRO A 157 14.04 3.06 -11.25
C PRO A 157 13.35 1.89 -11.98
N PHE A 158 12.56 1.14 -11.25
CA PHE A 158 11.82 0.01 -11.80
C PHE A 158 10.38 -0.03 -11.31
N ALA A 159 9.54 -0.80 -11.99
CA ALA A 159 8.19 -1.09 -11.57
C ALA A 159 8.09 -2.51 -11.05
N MET A 160 7.31 -2.71 -9.98
CA MET A 160 6.99 -4.03 -9.45
C MET A 160 5.51 -4.09 -9.07
N PHE A 161 4.94 -5.29 -9.08
CA PHE A 161 3.58 -5.48 -8.59
C PHE A 161 3.57 -5.65 -7.07
N SER A 162 2.88 -4.76 -6.37
CA SER A 162 2.66 -4.89 -4.93
C SER A 162 1.43 -5.76 -4.66
N GLN A 163 1.64 -6.95 -4.11
CA GLN A 163 0.54 -7.81 -3.67
C GLN A 163 -0.30 -7.14 -2.57
N LYS A 164 0.34 -6.43 -1.64
CA LYS A 164 -0.32 -5.67 -0.57
C LYS A 164 -1.30 -4.64 -1.13
N LEU A 165 -0.89 -3.85 -2.12
CA LEU A 165 -1.71 -2.78 -2.70
C LEU A 165 -2.55 -3.24 -3.90
N GLY A 166 -2.27 -4.42 -4.47
CA GLY A 166 -2.93 -4.96 -5.65
C GLY A 166 -2.74 -4.09 -6.91
N ARG A 167 -1.59 -3.43 -7.02
CA ARG A 167 -1.24 -2.53 -8.14
C ARG A 167 0.27 -2.43 -8.33
N ASP A 168 0.68 -1.89 -9.48
CA ASP A 168 2.08 -1.53 -9.69
C ASP A 168 2.52 -0.42 -8.74
N VAL A 169 3.72 -0.57 -8.21
CA VAL A 169 4.46 0.45 -7.48
C VAL A 169 5.81 0.67 -8.16
N TYR A 170 6.43 1.81 -7.88
CA TYR A 170 7.68 2.22 -8.53
C TYR A 170 8.71 2.52 -7.45
N ALA A 171 9.91 1.99 -7.58
CA ALA A 171 11.05 2.17 -6.68
C ALA A 171 12.32 2.52 -7.47
#